data_179e87b659c094956230dc714d74f403
#
_entry.id   179e87b659c094956230dc714d74f403
#
_cell.length_a   1.000
_cell.length_b   1.000
_cell.length_c   1.000
_cell.angle_alpha   90.00
_cell.angle_beta   90.00
_cell.angle_gamma   90.00
#
_symmetry.space_group_name_H-M   'P 1'
#
loop_
_entity.id
_entity.type
_entity.pdbx_description
1 polymer ?
#
loop_
_entity_poly.entity_id
_entity_poly.type
_entity_poly.pdbx_seq_one_letter_code
_entity_poly.pdbx_strand_id
1 'polypeptide(L)'
;MLALFMTLAIAVQAGATENWQQKFIRFSGVAGETLAIGDVVCIAGADGQVYKADADSSTRRPAVGVIGKGGAAESTVEIVVSGILDGQSALSPGTRLFVSTGAGAFANATTGYDQIIGWVLPGTTDTATSTKYFIMALPPIPSTGATW
;
A
#
# COMPACT_ATOMS: atom_id res chain seq x y z
N MET A 1 47.39 -10.76 45.94
CA MET A 1 47.10 -11.42 44.66
C MET A 1 45.60 -11.27 44.42
N LEU A 2 45.21 -10.27 43.64
CA LEU A 2 43.79 -9.86 43.45
C LEU A 2 43.30 -10.51 42.15
N ALA A 3 42.44 -11.50 42.22
CA ALA A 3 41.85 -12.15 41.06
C ALA A 3 40.75 -11.27 40.51
N LEU A 4 40.97 -10.71 39.37
CA LEU A 4 39.98 -9.96 38.61
C LEU A 4 39.05 -10.94 37.88
N PHE A 5 37.84 -11.16 38.41
CA PHE A 5 36.79 -11.91 37.73
C PHE A 5 36.19 -10.98 36.68
N MET A 6 36.59 -11.20 35.43
CA MET A 6 36.00 -10.56 34.27
C MET A 6 34.71 -11.32 33.92
N THR A 7 33.59 -10.84 34.41
CA THR A 7 32.25 -11.34 34.02
C THR A 7 32.00 -10.90 32.58
N LEU A 8 32.16 -11.85 31.64
CA LEU A 8 31.73 -11.69 30.26
C LEU A 8 30.19 -11.70 30.25
N ALA A 9 29.57 -10.55 30.26
CA ALA A 9 28.15 -10.42 29.99
C ALA A 9 27.91 -10.75 28.52
N ILE A 10 27.51 -12.00 28.23
CA ILE A 10 26.96 -12.35 26.93
C ILE A 10 25.61 -11.65 26.86
N ALA A 11 25.56 -10.51 26.18
CA ALA A 11 24.31 -9.92 25.75
C ALA A 11 23.69 -10.92 24.75
N VAL A 12 22.77 -11.74 25.23
CA VAL A 12 21.83 -12.44 24.37
C VAL A 12 21.03 -11.32 23.68
N GLN A 13 21.43 -10.95 22.50
CA GLN A 13 20.55 -10.22 21.62
C GLN A 13 19.33 -11.13 21.45
N ALA A 14 18.24 -10.77 22.15
CA ALA A 14 16.93 -11.28 21.79
C ALA A 14 16.82 -11.08 20.30
N GLY A 15 16.83 -12.18 19.54
CA GLY A 15 16.79 -12.14 18.10
C GLY A 15 15.69 -11.18 17.71
N ALA A 16 16.05 -10.15 16.99
CA ALA A 16 15.07 -9.29 16.37
C ALA A 16 14.19 -10.25 15.59
N THR A 17 12.99 -10.51 16.12
CA THR A 17 11.94 -11.13 15.33
C THR A 17 11.86 -10.24 14.13
N GLU A 18 12.35 -10.71 12.99
CA GLU A 18 12.26 -9.97 11.74
C GLU A 18 10.79 -9.67 11.56
N ASN A 19 10.43 -8.41 11.81
CA ASN A 19 9.07 -7.98 11.67
C ASN A 19 8.82 -7.87 10.18
N TRP A 20 8.32 -8.94 9.58
CA TRP A 20 7.97 -9.05 8.17
C TRP A 20 7.09 -7.89 7.70
N GLN A 21 6.39 -7.28 8.65
CA GLN A 21 5.49 -6.16 8.44
C GLN A 21 6.20 -4.88 8.02
N GLN A 22 7.54 -4.81 8.05
CA GLN A 22 8.29 -3.61 7.70
C GLN A 22 9.01 -3.68 6.34
N LYS A 23 8.88 -4.76 5.58
CA LYS A 23 9.41 -4.81 4.22
C LYS A 23 8.42 -4.19 3.23
N PHE A 24 8.31 -2.86 3.28
CA PHE A 24 7.56 -2.10 2.29
C PHE A 24 8.41 -1.88 1.05
N ILE A 25 7.86 -2.14 -0.12
CA ILE A 25 8.40 -1.62 -1.37
C ILE A 25 7.76 -0.25 -1.56
N ARG A 26 8.58 0.78 -1.53
CA ARG A 26 8.14 2.17 -1.62
C ARG A 26 9.10 3.01 -2.43
N PHE A 27 8.60 4.09 -2.98
CA PHE A 27 9.37 5.13 -3.64
C PHE A 27 8.79 6.51 -3.34
N SER A 28 9.53 7.56 -3.65
CA SER A 28 9.08 8.93 -3.50
C SER A 28 8.74 9.54 -4.86
N GLY A 29 7.72 10.39 -4.88
CA GLY A 29 7.31 11.15 -6.05
C GLY A 29 6.89 12.56 -5.68
N VAL A 30 6.67 13.41 -6.67
CA VAL A 30 6.12 14.77 -6.49
C VAL A 30 4.61 14.69 -6.68
N ALA A 31 3.85 15.23 -5.74
CA ALA A 31 2.40 15.25 -5.80
C ALA A 31 1.91 16.32 -6.80
N GLY A 32 1.07 15.95 -7.75
CA GLY A 32 0.41 16.88 -8.67
C GLY A 32 -0.88 17.51 -8.11
N GLU A 33 -1.34 16.96 -6.97
CA GLU A 33 -2.50 17.45 -6.22
C GLU A 33 -2.32 17.10 -4.74
N THR A 34 -3.21 17.58 -3.86
CA THR A 34 -3.17 17.18 -2.44
C THR A 34 -3.51 15.71 -2.30
N LEU A 35 -2.59 14.95 -1.68
CA LEU A 35 -2.69 13.51 -1.47
C LEU A 35 -2.69 13.18 0.02
N ALA A 36 -3.62 12.34 0.45
CA ALA A 36 -3.73 11.85 1.81
C ALA A 36 -3.19 10.42 1.94
N ILE A 37 -2.81 10.03 3.16
CA ILE A 37 -2.45 8.64 3.47
C ILE A 37 -3.65 7.75 3.12
N GLY A 38 -3.40 6.67 2.39
CA GLY A 38 -4.42 5.74 1.95
C GLY A 38 -4.98 6.02 0.54
N ASP A 39 -4.68 7.17 -0.07
CA ASP A 39 -5.09 7.43 -1.46
C ASP A 39 -4.41 6.44 -2.41
N VAL A 40 -5.19 5.78 -3.25
CA VAL A 40 -4.70 4.99 -4.40
C VAL A 40 -4.21 5.95 -5.46
N VAL A 41 -3.00 5.74 -5.97
CA VAL A 41 -2.34 6.73 -6.85
C VAL A 41 -1.79 6.14 -8.13
N CYS A 42 -1.73 6.98 -9.16
CA CYS A 42 -1.08 6.76 -10.45
C CYS A 42 0.01 7.81 -10.70
N ILE A 43 0.83 7.58 -11.71
CA ILE A 43 1.77 8.57 -12.23
C ILE A 43 1.21 9.07 -13.57
N ALA A 44 0.99 10.38 -13.70
CA ALA A 44 0.53 10.96 -14.95
C ALA A 44 1.68 11.02 -15.97
N GLY A 45 1.40 10.55 -17.20
CA GLY A 45 2.42 10.53 -18.25
C GLY A 45 2.83 11.90 -18.77
N ALA A 46 2.02 12.95 -18.52
CA ALA A 46 2.26 14.28 -19.04
C ALA A 46 3.38 15.05 -18.31
N ASP A 47 3.44 14.89 -16.98
CA ASP A 47 4.35 15.63 -16.09
C ASP A 47 5.17 14.73 -15.15
N GLY A 48 4.82 13.43 -15.08
CA GLY A 48 5.47 12.46 -14.20
C GLY A 48 5.10 12.64 -12.73
N GLN A 49 4.13 13.47 -12.40
CA GLN A 49 3.68 13.69 -11.04
C GLN A 49 2.67 12.63 -10.59
N VAL A 50 2.47 12.55 -9.28
CA VAL A 50 1.60 11.58 -8.63
C VAL A 50 0.21 12.18 -8.41
N TYR A 51 -0.81 11.47 -8.86
CA TYR A 51 -2.21 11.86 -8.76
C TYR A 51 -3.06 10.74 -8.20
N LYS A 52 -4.26 11.06 -7.73
CA LYS A 52 -5.25 10.06 -7.35
C LYS A 52 -5.63 9.21 -8.56
N ALA A 53 -5.55 7.90 -8.41
CA ALA A 53 -5.97 6.97 -9.44
C ALA A 53 -7.50 6.96 -9.55
N ASP A 54 -7.99 6.79 -10.77
CA ASP A 54 -9.42 6.81 -11.08
C ASP A 54 -9.69 5.80 -12.21
N ALA A 55 -10.55 4.80 -11.94
CA ALA A 55 -10.88 3.75 -12.89
C ALA A 55 -11.58 4.26 -14.15
N ASP A 56 -12.29 5.37 -14.07
CA ASP A 56 -13.02 5.98 -15.19
C ASP A 56 -12.14 6.89 -16.04
N SER A 57 -10.96 7.27 -15.55
CA SER A 57 -10.07 8.20 -16.25
C SER A 57 -8.92 7.46 -16.94
N SER A 58 -8.82 7.57 -18.25
CA SER A 58 -7.72 6.97 -19.02
C SER A 58 -6.35 7.59 -18.72
N THR A 59 -6.31 8.79 -18.17
CA THR A 59 -5.08 9.52 -17.80
C THR A 59 -4.67 9.32 -16.33
N ARG A 60 -5.57 8.75 -15.51
CA ARG A 60 -5.38 8.51 -14.06
C ARG A 60 -5.23 7.03 -13.73
N ARG A 61 -4.76 6.24 -14.67
CA ARG A 61 -4.50 4.79 -14.56
C ARG A 61 -3.32 4.36 -15.44
N PRO A 62 -2.62 3.27 -15.15
CA PRO A 62 -2.84 2.34 -14.03
C PRO A 62 -2.42 2.94 -12.68
N ALA A 63 -2.97 2.42 -11.59
CA ALA A 63 -2.48 2.71 -10.26
C ALA A 63 -1.12 2.05 -10.04
N VAL A 64 -0.22 2.74 -9.32
CA VAL A 64 1.13 2.28 -9.02
C VAL A 64 1.33 1.93 -7.55
N GLY A 65 0.40 2.31 -6.70
CA GLY A 65 0.46 2.07 -5.26
C GLY A 65 -0.52 2.91 -4.47
N VAL A 66 -0.24 3.05 -3.20
CA VAL A 66 -1.04 3.78 -2.21
C VAL A 66 -0.15 4.75 -1.45
N ILE A 67 -0.66 5.92 -1.11
CA ILE A 67 0.09 6.92 -0.35
C ILE A 67 0.36 6.43 1.08
N GLY A 68 1.64 6.30 1.43
CA GLY A 68 2.12 6.05 2.79
C GLY A 68 2.45 7.33 3.57
N LYS A 69 2.89 8.38 2.86
CA LYS A 69 3.08 9.72 3.40
C LYS A 69 2.51 10.74 2.43
N GLY A 70 1.43 11.40 2.81
CA GLY A 70 0.75 12.40 2.02
C GLY A 70 1.42 13.77 2.04
N GLY A 71 0.86 14.69 1.24
CA GLY A 71 1.32 16.07 1.14
C GLY A 71 0.45 16.92 0.23
N ALA A 72 0.70 18.22 0.23
CA ALA A 72 0.09 19.16 -0.72
C ALA A 72 0.66 18.95 -2.15
N ALA A 73 0.01 19.55 -3.15
CA ALA A 73 0.57 19.65 -4.48
C ALA A 73 2.01 20.19 -4.44
N GLU A 74 2.85 19.75 -5.35
CA GLU A 74 4.29 20.08 -5.49
C GLU A 74 5.18 19.59 -4.33
N SER A 75 4.63 18.90 -3.33
CA SER A 75 5.43 18.31 -2.25
C SER A 75 5.87 16.89 -2.57
N THR A 76 6.93 16.44 -1.88
CA THR A 76 7.38 15.04 -1.96
C THR A 76 6.45 14.16 -1.12
N VAL A 77 5.90 13.13 -1.75
CA VAL A 77 5.04 12.10 -1.13
C VAL A 77 5.72 10.73 -1.21
N GLU A 78 5.30 9.82 -0.34
CA GLU A 78 5.78 8.43 -0.35
C GLU A 78 4.67 7.49 -0.83
N ILE A 79 4.99 6.66 -1.80
CA ILE A 79 4.10 5.67 -2.40
C ILE A 79 4.52 4.27 -1.95
N VAL A 80 3.60 3.52 -1.36
CA VAL A 80 3.75 2.12 -1.00
C VAL A 80 3.23 1.27 -2.16
N VAL A 81 4.12 0.52 -2.79
CA VAL A 81 3.78 -0.42 -3.88
C VAL A 81 3.39 -1.78 -3.32
N SER A 82 4.05 -2.20 -2.24
CA SER A 82 3.72 -3.44 -1.52
C SER A 82 3.94 -3.25 -0.02
N GLY A 83 2.99 -3.70 0.80
CA GLY A 83 3.05 -3.60 2.25
C GLY A 83 1.69 -3.71 2.92
N ILE A 84 1.64 -3.45 4.21
CA ILE A 84 0.39 -3.46 4.99
C ILE A 84 0.02 -2.02 5.33
N LEU A 85 -1.20 -1.64 4.96
CA LEU A 85 -1.85 -0.39 5.33
C LEU A 85 -2.89 -0.68 6.41
N ASP A 86 -2.83 0.04 7.53
CA ASP A 86 -3.80 -0.09 8.64
C ASP A 86 -4.67 1.16 8.76
N GLY A 87 -5.75 1.06 9.54
CA GLY A 87 -6.65 2.19 9.79
C GLY A 87 -7.59 2.53 8.64
N GLN A 88 -7.84 1.57 7.75
CA GLN A 88 -8.76 1.75 6.62
C GLN A 88 -10.21 1.46 7.01
N SER A 89 -11.15 1.66 6.08
CA SER A 89 -12.55 1.28 6.26
C SER A 89 -12.65 -0.23 6.53
N ALA A 90 -13.50 -0.62 7.49
CA ALA A 90 -13.66 -2.02 7.86
C ALA A 90 -14.35 -2.82 6.75
N LEU A 91 -13.67 -3.84 6.23
CA LEU A 91 -14.18 -4.77 5.22
C LEU A 91 -13.95 -6.22 5.67
N SER A 92 -14.68 -7.15 5.07
CA SER A 92 -14.50 -8.59 5.34
C SER A 92 -13.11 -9.06 4.89
N PRO A 93 -12.38 -9.83 5.72
CA PRO A 93 -11.11 -10.43 5.33
C PRO A 93 -11.21 -11.23 4.03
N GLY A 94 -10.18 -11.18 3.19
CA GLY A 94 -10.16 -11.82 1.88
C GLY A 94 -10.83 -11.01 0.77
N THR A 95 -11.50 -9.89 1.08
CA THR A 95 -12.04 -8.99 0.06
C THR A 95 -10.92 -8.45 -0.81
N ARG A 96 -11.07 -8.52 -2.13
CA ARG A 96 -10.17 -7.90 -3.09
C ARG A 96 -10.42 -6.40 -3.15
N LEU A 97 -9.34 -5.67 -3.33
CA LEU A 97 -9.36 -4.21 -3.44
C LEU A 97 -8.97 -3.82 -4.86
N PHE A 98 -9.82 -3.02 -5.50
CA PHE A 98 -9.64 -2.53 -6.86
C PHE A 98 -9.49 -1.02 -6.87
N VAL A 99 -9.03 -0.46 -7.99
CA VAL A 99 -9.12 0.98 -8.25
C VAL A 99 -10.59 1.38 -8.36
N SER A 100 -10.98 2.41 -7.64
CA SER A 100 -12.35 2.93 -7.65
C SER A 100 -12.57 3.92 -8.79
N THR A 101 -13.83 4.14 -9.19
CA THR A 101 -14.28 5.28 -9.98
C THR A 101 -14.34 6.59 -9.15
N GLY A 102 -14.23 6.49 -7.83
CA GLY A 102 -13.97 7.65 -6.98
C GLY A 102 -12.46 7.85 -6.85
N ALA A 103 -11.94 8.96 -7.35
CA ALA A 103 -10.51 9.24 -7.40
C ALA A 103 -9.81 9.05 -6.04
N GLY A 104 -8.76 8.24 -6.01
CA GLY A 104 -7.97 7.93 -4.82
C GLY A 104 -8.57 6.87 -3.90
N ALA A 105 -9.77 6.38 -4.16
CA ALA A 105 -10.45 5.41 -3.30
C ALA A 105 -10.16 3.95 -3.72
N PHE A 106 -10.41 3.03 -2.77
CA PHE A 106 -10.53 1.60 -3.06
C PHE A 106 -11.98 1.25 -3.41
N ALA A 107 -12.15 0.28 -4.31
CA ALA A 107 -13.42 -0.41 -4.53
C ALA A 107 -13.30 -1.86 -4.09
N ASN A 108 -14.37 -2.43 -3.54
CA ASN A 108 -14.47 -3.85 -3.15
C ASN A 108 -15.16 -4.71 -4.20
N ALA A 109 -15.45 -4.13 -5.35
CA ALA A 109 -16.01 -4.79 -6.53
C ALA A 109 -15.36 -4.23 -7.79
N THR A 110 -15.45 -4.96 -8.90
CA THR A 110 -14.93 -4.51 -10.19
C THR A 110 -15.70 -3.29 -10.70
N THR A 111 -14.99 -2.35 -11.27
CA THR A 111 -15.52 -1.05 -11.74
C THR A 111 -15.45 -0.91 -13.26
N GLY A 112 -15.18 -2.02 -13.97
CA GLY A 112 -14.91 -1.99 -15.42
C GLY A 112 -13.45 -1.75 -15.79
N TYR A 113 -12.61 -1.35 -14.80
CA TYR A 113 -11.16 -1.35 -14.88
C TYR A 113 -10.59 -2.25 -13.77
N ASP A 114 -10.31 -3.48 -14.12
CA ASP A 114 -10.01 -4.56 -13.17
C ASP A 114 -8.53 -4.59 -12.78
N GLN A 115 -8.07 -3.53 -12.14
CA GLN A 115 -6.75 -3.53 -11.50
C GLN A 115 -6.88 -3.84 -10.01
N ILE A 116 -6.28 -4.95 -9.58
CA ILE A 116 -6.20 -5.34 -8.17
C ILE A 116 -5.08 -4.53 -7.50
N ILE A 117 -5.40 -3.87 -6.39
CA ILE A 117 -4.47 -3.09 -5.57
C ILE A 117 -4.08 -3.85 -4.31
N GLY A 118 -4.88 -4.82 -3.88
CA GLY A 118 -4.60 -5.58 -2.67
C GLY A 118 -5.76 -6.41 -2.18
N TRP A 119 -5.67 -6.81 -0.92
CA TRP A 119 -6.68 -7.63 -0.20
C TRP A 119 -6.82 -7.17 1.23
N VAL A 120 -8.01 -7.36 1.78
CA VAL A 120 -8.27 -7.17 3.21
C VAL A 120 -7.67 -8.34 3.98
N LEU A 121 -6.79 -8.06 4.95
CA LEU A 121 -6.19 -9.05 5.83
C LEU A 121 -7.11 -9.36 7.02
N PRO A 122 -6.94 -10.52 7.68
CA PRO A 122 -7.58 -10.78 8.95
C PRO A 122 -7.22 -9.72 10.00
N GLY A 123 -8.16 -9.38 10.87
CA GLY A 123 -7.89 -8.59 12.07
C GLY A 123 -7.07 -9.38 13.09
N THR A 124 -6.63 -8.71 14.15
CA THR A 124 -5.92 -9.35 15.28
C THR A 124 -6.89 -10.04 16.26
N THR A 125 -8.18 -9.79 16.10
CA THR A 125 -9.26 -10.42 16.85
C THR A 125 -10.19 -11.13 15.87
N ASP A 126 -10.89 -12.15 16.33
CA ASP A 126 -11.88 -12.89 15.52
C ASP A 126 -13.11 -12.01 15.26
N THR A 127 -12.95 -11.05 14.36
CA THR A 127 -13.98 -10.12 13.94
C THR A 127 -14.32 -10.35 12.47
N ALA A 128 -15.59 -10.17 12.13
CA ALA A 128 -16.11 -10.34 10.76
C ALA A 128 -15.54 -9.31 9.78
N THR A 129 -14.83 -8.27 10.27
CA THR A 129 -14.26 -7.19 9.45
C THR A 129 -12.85 -6.83 9.92
N SER A 130 -12.05 -6.26 9.03
CA SER A 130 -10.70 -5.80 9.30
C SER A 130 -10.44 -4.44 8.62
N THR A 131 -9.61 -3.64 9.28
CA THR A 131 -9.10 -2.35 8.78
C THR A 131 -7.71 -2.47 8.17
N LYS A 132 -7.14 -3.68 8.10
CA LYS A 132 -5.80 -3.95 7.59
C LYS A 132 -5.87 -4.41 6.15
N TYR A 133 -5.20 -3.69 5.27
CA TYR A 133 -5.12 -4.00 3.85
C TYR A 133 -3.69 -4.40 3.49
N PHE A 134 -3.55 -5.54 2.82
CA PHE A 134 -2.30 -5.88 2.13
C PHE A 134 -2.32 -5.22 0.76
N ILE A 135 -1.40 -4.30 0.54
CA ILE A 135 -1.24 -3.60 -0.72
C ILE A 135 -0.23 -4.34 -1.58
N MET A 136 -0.58 -4.59 -2.81
CA MET A 136 0.27 -5.07 -3.88
C MET A 136 -0.34 -4.61 -5.20
N ALA A 137 0.13 -3.46 -5.71
CA ALA A 137 -0.36 -2.93 -6.98
C ALA A 137 0.04 -3.86 -8.13
N LEU A 138 -0.91 -4.64 -8.62
CA LEU A 138 -0.73 -5.54 -9.76
C LEU A 138 -1.01 -4.81 -11.07
N PRO A 139 -0.43 -5.26 -12.20
CA PRO A 139 -0.84 -4.78 -13.50
C PRO A 139 -2.35 -4.98 -13.72
N PRO A 140 -3.01 -4.10 -14.49
CA PRO A 140 -4.41 -4.29 -14.83
C PRO A 140 -4.60 -5.61 -15.62
N ILE A 141 -5.67 -6.31 -15.33
CA ILE A 141 -6.04 -7.52 -16.08
C ILE A 141 -6.67 -7.04 -17.39
N PRO A 142 -6.16 -7.46 -18.57
CA PRO A 142 -6.78 -7.10 -19.85
C PRO A 142 -8.24 -7.58 -19.86
N SER A 143 -9.17 -6.70 -20.15
CA SER A 143 -10.61 -7.01 -20.19
C SER A 143 -11.03 -7.89 -21.38
N THR A 144 -10.11 -8.25 -22.27
CA THR A 144 -10.35 -9.10 -23.42
C THR A 144 -9.38 -10.29 -23.42
N GLY A 145 -9.85 -11.44 -22.94
CA GLY A 145 -9.46 -12.79 -23.36
C GLY A 145 -7.99 -13.14 -23.64
N ALA A 146 -7.04 -12.40 -23.10
CA ALA A 146 -5.63 -12.80 -23.17
C ALA A 146 -5.43 -13.98 -22.22
N THR A 147 -5.37 -15.18 -22.76
CA THR A 147 -4.84 -16.38 -22.09
C THR A 147 -3.35 -16.15 -21.86
N TRP A 148 -2.92 -16.31 -20.62
CA TRP A 148 -1.52 -16.34 -20.20
C TRP A 148 -0.88 -17.67 -20.57
#